data_eba22cabf8471ff1feae3c3307a24eb0
#
_entry.id   eba22cabf8471ff1feae3c3307a24eb0
#
_cell.length_a   1.000
_cell.length_b   1.000
_cell.length_c   1.000
_cell.angle_alpha   90.00
_cell.angle_beta   90.00
_cell.angle_gamma   90.00
#
_symmetry.space_group_name_H-M   'P 1'
#
loop_
_entity.id
_entity.type
_entity.pdbx_description
1 polymer ?
#
loop_
_entity_poly.entity_id
_entity_poly.type
_entity_poly.pdbx_seq_one_letter_code
_entity_poly.pdbx_strand_id
1 'polypeptide(L)'
;MALKNKLGITSSPELAEAEERISKKKAAELFENGVLDTLEVGTFASLKAIHKYLFDEIYDFAGELRTVNIAKGNFRFAPLMYLEAALANIDKMPQSTFDEIVEKYVEMNIAHPFRDDHVIIRTKLEKPSKINGLALI
;
A
#
# COMPACT_ATOMS: atom_id res chain seq x y z
N MET A 1 19.57 4.92 2.94
CA MET A 1 19.13 4.81 4.35
C MET A 1 17.71 4.25 4.40
N ALA A 2 17.47 3.30 5.28
CA ALA A 2 16.18 2.63 5.38
C ALA A 2 15.21 3.41 6.28
N LEU A 3 13.90 3.22 6.05
CA LEU A 3 12.86 3.70 6.95
C LEU A 3 13.06 3.08 8.33
N LYS A 4 12.71 3.82 9.36
CA LYS A 4 12.71 3.29 10.72
C LYS A 4 11.77 2.09 10.80
N ASN A 5 12.27 0.98 11.33
CA ASN A 5 11.53 -0.28 11.39
C ASN A 5 11.81 -1.03 12.69
N LYS A 6 10.93 -1.97 13.00
CA LYS A 6 11.03 -2.76 14.23
C LYS A 6 12.11 -3.83 14.17
N LEU A 7 12.65 -4.10 13.00
CA LEU A 7 13.66 -5.15 12.79
C LEU A 7 15.08 -4.65 13.03
N GLY A 8 15.26 -3.36 13.22
CA GLY A 8 16.59 -2.77 13.41
C GLY A 8 17.45 -2.75 12.16
N ILE A 9 16.82 -2.86 10.98
CA ILE A 9 17.54 -2.88 9.71
C ILE A 9 17.83 -1.44 9.27
N THR A 10 19.07 -1.15 8.89
CA THR A 10 19.51 0.17 8.44
C THR A 10 19.83 0.25 6.96
N SER A 11 19.93 -0.89 6.29
CA SER A 11 20.19 -0.97 4.85
C SER A 11 18.89 -1.08 4.07
N SER A 12 18.68 -0.19 3.10
CA SER A 12 17.48 -0.24 2.27
C SER A 12 17.31 -1.55 1.51
N PRO A 13 18.36 -2.13 0.90
CA PRO A 13 18.22 -3.43 0.24
C PRO A 13 17.84 -4.55 1.19
N GLU A 14 18.40 -4.58 2.39
CA GLU A 14 18.06 -5.60 3.38
C GLU A 14 16.63 -5.43 3.87
N LEU A 15 16.19 -4.19 4.06
CA LEU A 15 14.82 -3.91 4.47
C LEU A 15 13.83 -4.34 3.38
N ALA A 16 14.15 -4.08 2.13
CA ALA A 16 13.32 -4.49 0.99
C ALA A 16 13.14 -6.00 0.96
N GLU A 17 14.22 -6.74 1.17
CA GLU A 17 14.18 -8.20 1.20
C GLU A 17 13.32 -8.72 2.36
N ALA A 18 13.55 -8.19 3.55
CA ALA A 18 12.78 -8.57 4.73
C ALA A 18 11.30 -8.23 4.57
N GLU A 19 10.99 -7.06 4.03
CA GLU A 19 9.62 -6.63 3.78
C GLU A 19 8.93 -7.55 2.80
N GLU A 20 9.59 -7.92 1.72
CA GLU A 20 9.03 -8.85 0.74
C GLU A 20 8.75 -10.21 1.36
N ARG A 21 9.70 -10.76 2.08
CA ARG A 21 9.58 -12.08 2.71
C ARG A 21 8.45 -12.11 3.73
N ILE A 22 8.40 -11.12 4.61
CA ILE A 22 7.40 -11.07 5.68
C ILE A 22 6.01 -10.78 5.12
N SER A 23 5.90 -9.82 4.20
CA SER A 23 4.60 -9.47 3.62
C SER A 23 4.00 -10.62 2.81
N LYS A 24 4.81 -11.38 2.09
CA LYS A 24 4.32 -12.55 1.35
C LYS A 24 3.80 -13.63 2.29
N LYS A 25 4.49 -13.87 3.38
CA LYS A 25 4.03 -14.81 4.39
C LYS A 25 2.71 -14.38 5.00
N LYS A 26 2.61 -13.11 5.34
CA LYS A 26 1.39 -12.55 5.92
C LYS A 26 0.24 -12.56 4.92
N ALA A 27 0.52 -12.30 3.65
CA ALA A 27 -0.51 -12.36 2.61
C ALA A 27 -1.09 -13.77 2.48
N ALA A 28 -0.23 -14.80 2.54
CA ALA A 28 -0.67 -16.18 2.54
C ALA A 28 -1.55 -16.48 3.75
N GLU A 29 -1.16 -16.01 4.93
CA GLU A 29 -1.94 -16.17 6.16
C GLU A 29 -3.32 -15.50 6.06
N LEU A 30 -3.38 -14.28 5.49
CA LEU A 30 -4.65 -13.59 5.27
C LEU A 30 -5.61 -14.43 4.47
N PHE A 31 -5.10 -15.06 3.42
CA PHE A 31 -5.90 -15.89 2.54
C PHE A 31 -6.31 -17.20 3.23
N GLU A 32 -5.35 -17.90 3.81
CA GLU A 32 -5.57 -19.24 4.40
C GLU A 32 -6.46 -19.20 5.64
N ASN A 33 -6.34 -18.15 6.44
CA ASN A 33 -7.09 -18.02 7.68
C ASN A 33 -8.46 -17.36 7.53
N GLY A 34 -8.85 -17.05 6.29
CA GLY A 34 -10.17 -16.48 6.01
C GLY A 34 -10.34 -15.04 6.47
N VAL A 35 -9.26 -14.34 6.78
CA VAL A 35 -9.33 -12.94 7.23
C VAL A 35 -9.91 -12.05 6.14
N LEU A 36 -9.57 -12.30 4.89
CA LEU A 36 -10.09 -11.50 3.77
C LEU A 36 -11.61 -11.58 3.66
N ASP A 37 -12.19 -12.71 4.03
CA ASP A 37 -13.64 -12.90 3.96
C ASP A 37 -14.39 -12.06 5.00
N THR A 38 -13.69 -11.56 6.01
CA THR A 38 -14.29 -10.72 7.05
C THR A 38 -14.28 -9.24 6.70
N LEU A 39 -13.60 -8.86 5.61
CA LEU A 39 -13.41 -7.48 5.22
C LEU A 39 -14.40 -7.07 4.14
N GLU A 40 -14.88 -5.83 4.22
CA GLU A 40 -15.75 -5.27 3.20
C GLU A 40 -14.94 -4.95 1.94
N VAL A 41 -15.40 -5.46 0.79
CA VAL A 41 -14.70 -5.31 -0.47
C VAL A 41 -14.74 -3.86 -0.95
N GLY A 42 -13.59 -3.35 -1.36
CA GLY A 42 -13.50 -2.06 -2.05
C GLY A 42 -13.49 -0.83 -1.15
N THR A 43 -13.36 -0.99 0.16
CA THR A 43 -13.28 0.17 1.05
C THR A 43 -11.85 0.46 1.47
N PHE A 44 -11.57 1.73 1.76
CA PHE A 44 -10.27 2.11 2.30
C PHE A 44 -10.03 1.48 3.68
N ALA A 45 -11.07 1.36 4.50
CA ALA A 45 -10.96 0.73 5.82
C ALA A 45 -10.42 -0.71 5.70
N SER A 46 -10.89 -1.47 4.73
CA SER A 46 -10.39 -2.82 4.48
C SER A 46 -8.96 -2.83 3.99
N LEU A 47 -8.61 -1.90 3.09
CA LEU A 47 -7.24 -1.77 2.61
C LEU A 47 -6.29 -1.43 3.75
N LYS A 48 -6.71 -0.54 4.63
CA LYS A 48 -5.96 -0.16 5.82
C LYS A 48 -5.71 -1.35 6.75
N ALA A 49 -6.73 -2.18 6.96
CA ALA A 49 -6.62 -3.39 7.77
C ALA A 49 -5.63 -4.39 7.15
N ILE A 50 -5.66 -4.55 5.83
CA ILE A 50 -4.74 -5.43 5.11
C ILE A 50 -3.31 -4.92 5.24
N HIS A 51 -3.09 -3.63 5.04
CA HIS A 51 -1.77 -3.03 5.17
C HIS A 51 -1.20 -3.26 6.57
N LYS A 52 -2.03 -3.04 7.59
CA LYS A 52 -1.62 -3.27 8.97
C LYS A 52 -1.21 -4.73 9.20
N TYR A 53 -2.00 -5.66 8.71
CA TYR A 53 -1.71 -7.08 8.86
C TYR A 53 -0.37 -7.47 8.22
N LEU A 54 -0.12 -6.97 7.02
CA LEU A 54 1.08 -7.32 6.26
C LEU A 54 2.36 -6.73 6.87
N PHE A 55 2.29 -5.53 7.41
CA PHE A 55 3.49 -4.76 7.78
C PHE A 55 3.64 -4.45 9.26
N ASP A 56 2.71 -4.88 10.09
CA ASP A 56 2.71 -4.56 11.52
C ASP A 56 3.96 -5.05 12.26
N GLU A 57 4.54 -6.17 11.82
CA GLU A 57 5.77 -6.67 12.42
C GLU A 57 7.00 -5.87 12.02
N ILE A 58 6.90 -5.08 10.97
CA ILE A 58 8.02 -4.34 10.39
C ILE A 58 7.98 -2.87 10.79
N TYR A 59 6.80 -2.25 10.74
CA TYR A 59 6.65 -0.80 10.93
C TYR A 59 5.61 -0.45 11.99
N ASP A 60 5.93 0.56 12.79
CA ASP A 60 4.98 1.14 13.74
C ASP A 60 3.82 1.84 13.04
N PHE A 61 4.06 2.35 11.82
CA PHE A 61 3.04 3.08 11.05
C PHE A 61 2.20 2.18 10.14
N ALA A 62 2.31 0.85 10.27
CA ALA A 62 1.51 -0.06 9.45
C ALA A 62 0.02 0.21 9.60
N GLY A 63 -0.68 0.35 8.48
CA GLY A 63 -2.11 0.66 8.47
C GLY A 63 -2.44 2.12 8.73
N GLU A 64 -1.46 3.00 8.84
CA GLU A 64 -1.69 4.44 9.04
C GLU A 64 -1.44 5.20 7.74
N LEU A 65 -2.20 6.28 7.56
CA LEU A 65 -1.98 7.17 6.43
C LEU A 65 -0.58 7.76 6.48
N ARG A 66 0.03 7.92 5.32
CA ARG A 66 1.31 8.61 5.24
C ARG A 66 1.18 10.07 5.71
N THR A 67 2.28 10.60 6.20
CA THR A 67 2.36 11.96 6.70
C THR A 67 3.25 12.85 5.83
N VAL A 68 3.65 12.34 4.67
CA VAL A 68 4.55 13.06 3.75
C VAL A 68 4.01 12.96 2.32
N ASN A 69 4.41 13.95 1.51
CA ASN A 69 4.18 13.88 0.07
C ASN A 69 5.18 12.90 -0.52
N ILE A 70 4.72 12.09 -1.47
CA ILE A 70 5.58 11.12 -2.14
C ILE A 70 5.43 11.22 -3.65
N ALA A 71 6.46 10.77 -4.34
CA ALA A 71 6.51 10.79 -5.79
C ALA A 71 7.23 9.54 -6.30
N LYS A 72 6.94 9.17 -7.54
CA LYS A 72 7.61 8.07 -8.23
C LYS A 72 8.13 8.63 -9.54
N GLY A 73 9.44 8.88 -9.60
CA GLY A 73 10.02 9.60 -10.74
C GLY A 73 9.43 10.99 -10.84
N ASN A 74 8.85 11.30 -12.00
CA ASN A 74 8.19 12.58 -12.24
C ASN A 74 6.72 12.59 -11.84
N PHE A 75 6.19 11.43 -11.45
CA PHE A 75 4.79 11.32 -11.06
C PHE A 75 4.64 11.61 -9.56
N ARG A 76 3.77 12.54 -9.23
CA ARG A 76 3.44 12.87 -7.85
C ARG A 76 2.10 12.24 -7.50
N PHE A 77 2.08 11.51 -6.38
CA PHE A 77 0.83 10.97 -5.86
C PHE A 77 0.02 12.09 -5.20
N ALA A 78 -1.20 11.78 -4.77
CA ALA A 78 -2.08 12.79 -4.20
C ALA A 78 -1.36 13.60 -3.12
N PRO A 79 -1.44 14.94 -3.18
CA PRO A 79 -0.86 15.79 -2.14
C PRO A 79 -1.43 15.45 -0.77
N LEU A 80 -0.58 15.48 0.25
CA LEU A 80 -0.97 15.09 1.59
C LEU A 80 -2.21 15.86 2.09
N MET A 81 -2.27 17.16 1.79
CA MET A 81 -3.37 17.99 2.23
C MET A 81 -4.74 17.58 1.67
N TYR A 82 -4.75 16.84 0.55
CA TYR A 82 -5.98 16.38 -0.10
C TYR A 82 -6.21 14.89 0.06
N LEU A 83 -5.30 14.19 0.71
CA LEU A 83 -5.32 12.72 0.74
C LEU A 83 -6.60 12.15 1.36
N GLU A 84 -7.02 12.67 2.50
CA GLU A 84 -8.23 12.17 3.16
C GLU A 84 -9.48 12.39 2.31
N ALA A 85 -9.59 13.57 1.68
CA ALA A 85 -10.71 13.86 0.79
C ALA A 85 -10.69 12.94 -0.44
N ALA A 86 -9.52 12.70 -1.00
CA ALA A 86 -9.37 11.79 -2.14
C ALA A 86 -9.81 10.37 -1.78
N LEU A 87 -9.41 9.88 -0.62
CA LEU A 87 -9.79 8.53 -0.17
C LEU A 87 -11.30 8.42 0.08
N ALA A 88 -11.91 9.44 0.66
CA ALA A 88 -13.35 9.47 0.86
C ALA A 88 -14.10 9.45 -0.47
N ASN A 89 -13.61 10.16 -1.48
CA ASN A 89 -14.20 10.14 -2.81
C ASN A 89 -14.04 8.78 -3.48
N ILE A 90 -12.88 8.16 -3.32
CA ILE A 90 -12.63 6.83 -3.87
C ILE A 90 -13.59 5.80 -3.26
N ASP A 91 -13.84 5.87 -1.96
CA ASP A 91 -14.77 4.95 -1.30
C ASP A 91 -16.17 5.03 -1.88
N LYS A 92 -16.56 6.19 -2.40
CA LYS A 92 -17.87 6.40 -3.02
C LYS A 92 -17.94 5.97 -4.48
N MET A 93 -16.82 5.66 -5.10
CA MET A 93 -16.80 5.25 -6.50
C MET A 93 -17.51 3.92 -6.69
N PRO A 94 -18.24 3.75 -7.78
CA PRO A 94 -18.95 2.50 -8.04
C PRO A 94 -17.98 1.34 -8.32
N GLN A 95 -18.43 0.14 -8.01
CA GLN A 95 -17.63 -1.07 -8.21
C GLN A 95 -18.50 -2.25 -8.67
N SER A 96 -19.53 -1.96 -9.46
CA SER A 96 -20.48 -2.99 -9.92
C SER A 96 -20.03 -3.67 -11.20
N THR A 97 -19.26 -3.00 -12.04
CA THR A 97 -18.75 -3.55 -13.29
C THR A 97 -17.23 -3.69 -13.24
N PHE A 98 -16.69 -4.49 -14.14
CA PHE A 98 -15.24 -4.66 -14.22
C PHE A 98 -14.54 -3.32 -14.48
N ASP A 99 -15.06 -2.52 -15.40
CA ASP A 99 -14.45 -1.23 -15.71
C ASP A 99 -14.47 -0.28 -14.50
N GLU A 100 -15.56 -0.30 -13.74
CA GLU A 100 -15.66 0.50 -12.51
C GLU A 100 -14.65 0.05 -11.46
N ILE A 101 -14.46 -1.24 -11.31
CA ILE A 101 -13.49 -1.79 -10.37
C ILE A 101 -12.08 -1.37 -10.76
N VAL A 102 -11.74 -1.46 -12.04
CA VAL A 102 -10.43 -1.05 -12.54
C VAL A 102 -10.21 0.44 -12.32
N GLU A 103 -11.20 1.27 -12.62
CA GLU A 103 -11.11 2.70 -12.43
C GLU A 103 -10.88 3.07 -10.96
N LYS A 104 -11.63 2.43 -10.07
CA LYS A 104 -11.48 2.63 -8.63
C LYS A 104 -10.08 2.20 -8.14
N TYR A 105 -9.59 1.09 -8.65
CA TYR A 105 -8.23 0.60 -8.36
C TYR A 105 -7.17 1.62 -8.81
N VAL A 106 -7.31 2.15 -10.00
CA VAL A 106 -6.37 3.14 -10.54
C VAL A 106 -6.36 4.40 -9.67
N GLU A 107 -7.52 4.89 -9.27
CA GLU A 107 -7.60 6.07 -8.40
C GLU A 107 -6.95 5.83 -7.04
N MET A 108 -7.14 4.63 -6.46
CA MET A 108 -6.47 4.28 -5.21
C MET A 108 -4.95 4.24 -5.38
N ASN A 109 -4.49 3.74 -6.52
CA ASN A 109 -3.07 3.67 -6.84
C ASN A 109 -2.46 5.08 -6.97
N ILE A 110 -3.20 6.00 -7.56
CA ILE A 110 -2.79 7.40 -7.69
C ILE A 110 -2.73 8.07 -6.31
N ALA A 111 -3.69 7.78 -5.46
CA ALA A 111 -3.72 8.33 -4.10
C ALA A 111 -2.54 7.85 -3.26
N HIS A 112 -2.19 6.59 -3.39
CA HIS A 112 -1.07 5.95 -2.67
C HIS A 112 -1.04 6.34 -1.19
N PRO A 113 -1.98 5.83 -0.40
CA PRO A 113 -2.24 6.37 0.94
C PRO A 113 -1.21 6.00 2.01
N PHE A 114 -0.41 4.96 1.78
CA PHE A 114 0.50 4.47 2.80
C PHE A 114 1.94 4.87 2.52
N ARG A 115 2.73 4.97 3.59
CA ARG A 115 4.14 5.26 3.47
C ARG A 115 4.87 4.03 2.94
N ASP A 116 5.66 4.22 1.89
CA ASP A 116 6.43 3.17 1.26
C ASP A 116 7.73 3.72 0.72
N ASP A 117 8.84 3.34 1.34
CA ASP A 117 10.17 3.78 0.91
C ASP A 117 10.54 3.20 -0.46
N HIS A 118 10.00 2.05 -0.78
CA HIS A 118 10.27 1.39 -2.04
C HIS A 118 9.72 2.13 -3.25
N VAL A 119 8.71 2.95 -3.08
CA VAL A 119 8.13 3.71 -4.19
C VAL A 119 9.21 4.55 -4.86
N ILE A 120 10.04 5.22 -4.07
CA ILE A 120 11.10 6.06 -4.60
C ILE A 120 12.21 5.24 -5.27
N ILE A 121 12.58 4.12 -4.67
CA ILE A 121 13.63 3.24 -5.16
C ILE A 121 13.22 2.57 -6.46
N ARG A 122 12.00 2.04 -6.51
CA ARG A 122 11.49 1.27 -7.66
C ARG A 122 11.24 2.09 -8.90
N THR A 123 11.12 3.38 -8.76
CA THR A 123 10.92 4.30 -9.88
C THR A 123 11.87 4.02 -11.04
N LYS A 124 13.09 3.65 -10.74
CA LYS A 124 14.13 3.44 -11.76
C LYS A 124 14.29 2.01 -12.19
N LEU A 125 13.83 1.06 -11.38
CA LEU A 125 14.20 -0.33 -11.53
C LEU A 125 13.08 -1.25 -11.93
N GLU A 126 11.84 -0.90 -11.61
CA GLU A 126 10.72 -1.80 -11.81
C GLU A 126 9.64 -1.22 -12.69
N LYS A 127 9.06 -2.11 -13.48
CA LYS A 127 7.91 -1.76 -14.31
C LYS A 127 6.66 -1.70 -13.44
N PRO A 128 5.71 -0.82 -13.77
CA PRO A 128 4.46 -0.72 -13.02
C PRO A 128 3.73 -2.06 -12.81
N SER A 129 3.80 -2.95 -13.80
CA SER A 129 3.16 -4.25 -13.70
C SER A 129 3.68 -5.13 -12.57
N LYS A 130 4.89 -4.90 -12.10
CA LYS A 130 5.44 -5.63 -10.98
C LYS A 130 4.99 -5.11 -9.63
N ILE A 131 4.40 -3.95 -9.64
CA ILE A 131 3.97 -3.32 -8.42
C ILE A 131 2.63 -3.87 -7.95
N ASN A 132 1.77 -4.22 -8.87
CA ASN A 132 0.45 -4.83 -8.67
C ASN A 132 -0.21 -4.52 -7.31
N GLY A 133 -1.09 -5.41 -6.86
CA GLY A 133 -1.87 -5.20 -5.65
C GLY A 133 -1.06 -5.03 -4.37
N LEU A 134 0.12 -5.65 -4.28
CA LEU A 134 0.93 -5.54 -3.07
C LEU A 134 1.51 -4.14 -2.89
N ALA A 135 1.80 -3.45 -3.96
CA ALA A 135 2.34 -2.10 -3.89
C ALA A 135 1.32 -1.08 -3.41
N LEU A 136 0.05 -1.40 -3.50
CA LEU A 136 -1.02 -0.54 -3.00
C LEU A 136 -1.22 -0.68 -1.51
N ILE A 137 -0.78 -1.79 -1.01
CA ILE A 137 -0.92 -2.12 0.38
C ILE A 137 0.30 -1.63 1.14
#